data_c354e466e95326482678b62e166289e4
#
_entry.id   c354e466e95326482678b62e166289e4
#
_cell.length_a   1.000
_cell.length_b   1.000
_cell.length_c   1.000
_cell.angle_alpha   90.00
_cell.angle_beta   90.00
_cell.angle_gamma   90.00
#
_symmetry.space_group_name_H-M   'P 1'
#
loop_
_entity.id
_entity.type
_entity.pdbx_description
1 polymer ?
#
loop_
_entity_poly.entity_id
_entity_poly.type
_entity_poly.pdbx_seq_one_letter_code
_entity_poly.pdbx_strand_id
1 'polypeptide(L)'
;MTKYQLINNSKELPFEIKDEVSINEDTKYRYRYLDLRRPSSKRLLLIKNQFLYEIRKFLHKRGFVEVETPILAQSSPEGAKCFVVPSNLKNRYYTLPQSAQIFKQLLMVGGFAKYYAIAKSFRNEDARSNRQIEFSQLELEMSFVSVQQIKNFVEKLLKNVLKKVFGYQLKTPFSTMTYQQVMKKYGTDKPDLRKNPKNEKELSFL
;
A
#
# COMPACT_ATOMS: atom_id res chain seq x y z
N MET A 1 31.35 17.90 -26.47
CA MET A 1 31.79 17.17 -25.28
C MET A 1 31.55 18.03 -24.06
N THR A 2 30.74 17.59 -23.13
CA THR A 2 30.51 18.33 -21.87
C THR A 2 31.74 18.16 -20.99
N LYS A 3 32.39 19.28 -20.66
CA LYS A 3 33.52 19.28 -19.70
C LYS A 3 32.96 18.88 -18.33
N TYR A 4 33.60 17.90 -17.68
CA TYR A 4 33.31 17.53 -16.29
C TYR A 4 34.54 17.80 -15.43
N GLN A 5 34.31 18.12 -14.17
CA GLN A 5 35.35 18.27 -13.17
C GLN A 5 35.18 17.16 -12.12
N LEU A 6 36.21 16.38 -11.90
CA LEU A 6 36.25 15.42 -10.81
C LEU A 6 36.50 16.15 -9.50
N ILE A 7 35.49 16.14 -8.59
CA ILE A 7 35.59 16.81 -7.30
C ILE A 7 36.26 15.88 -6.26
N ASN A 8 35.91 14.58 -6.31
CA ASN A 8 36.44 13.59 -5.39
C ASN A 8 36.40 12.19 -6.01
N ASN A 9 37.29 11.31 -5.53
CA ASN A 9 37.32 9.92 -5.95
C ASN A 9 36.34 9.09 -5.13
N SER A 10 35.71 8.08 -5.75
CA SER A 10 34.91 7.07 -5.06
C SER A 10 35.71 5.79 -4.88
N LYS A 11 35.32 4.95 -3.92
CA LYS A 11 35.75 3.54 -3.85
C LYS A 11 35.13 2.75 -5.00
N GLU A 12 35.70 1.59 -5.30
CA GLU A 12 35.09 0.65 -6.22
C GLU A 12 33.67 0.28 -5.80
N LEU A 13 32.78 0.14 -6.79
CA LEU A 13 31.40 -0.23 -6.55
C LEU A 13 31.31 -1.74 -6.27
N PRO A 14 30.49 -2.18 -5.29
CA PRO A 14 30.30 -3.59 -4.99
C PRO A 14 29.58 -4.35 -6.13
N PHE A 15 28.97 -3.63 -7.08
CA PHE A 15 28.32 -4.17 -8.28
C PHE A 15 28.15 -3.06 -9.33
N GLU A 16 27.99 -3.46 -10.58
CA GLU A 16 27.65 -2.51 -11.65
C GLU A 16 26.18 -2.04 -11.55
N ILE A 17 25.97 -0.74 -11.80
CA ILE A 17 24.63 -0.12 -11.79
C ILE A 17 23.96 -0.36 -13.14
N LYS A 18 23.61 -1.61 -13.42
CA LYS A 18 22.92 -2.06 -14.64
C LYS A 18 21.83 -3.06 -14.26
N ASP A 19 20.70 -3.04 -14.99
CA ASP A 19 19.57 -3.96 -14.70
C ASP A 19 19.88 -5.41 -15.07
N GLU A 20 20.75 -5.63 -16.07
CA GLU A 20 21.14 -6.94 -16.58
C GLU A 20 22.04 -7.73 -15.61
N VAL A 21 22.65 -7.03 -14.65
CA VAL A 21 23.56 -7.68 -13.67
C VAL A 21 22.71 -8.33 -12.57
N SER A 22 22.86 -9.65 -12.44
CA SER A 22 22.25 -10.38 -11.32
C SER A 22 22.99 -10.08 -10.02
N ILE A 23 22.27 -9.64 -9.01
CA ILE A 23 22.82 -9.25 -7.72
C ILE A 23 22.05 -10.00 -6.64
N ASN A 24 22.78 -10.56 -5.67
CA ASN A 24 22.21 -11.18 -4.49
C ASN A 24 21.37 -10.16 -3.71
N GLU A 25 20.25 -10.61 -3.15
CA GLU A 25 19.32 -9.75 -2.38
C GLU A 25 19.99 -9.09 -1.17
N ASP A 26 20.81 -9.81 -0.42
CA ASP A 26 21.54 -9.26 0.72
C ASP A 26 22.45 -8.10 0.31
N THR A 27 23.11 -8.23 -0.83
CA THR A 27 23.95 -7.17 -1.40
C THR A 27 23.10 -5.97 -1.84
N LYS A 28 21.93 -6.19 -2.46
CA LYS A 28 20.99 -5.12 -2.80
C LYS A 28 20.52 -4.37 -1.57
N TYR A 29 20.17 -5.07 -0.49
CA TYR A 29 19.73 -4.43 0.76
C TYR A 29 20.85 -3.70 1.46
N ARG A 30 22.04 -4.29 1.53
CA ARG A 30 23.23 -3.68 2.14
C ARG A 30 23.64 -2.38 1.45
N TYR A 31 23.54 -2.35 0.13
CA TYR A 31 23.89 -1.20 -0.71
C TYR A 31 22.67 -0.62 -1.40
N ARG A 32 21.56 -0.51 -0.67
CA ARG A 32 20.27 -0.08 -1.22
C ARG A 32 20.33 1.25 -1.97
N TYR A 33 21.14 2.20 -1.53
CA TYR A 33 21.35 3.49 -2.17
C TYR A 33 22.01 3.37 -3.56
N LEU A 34 22.82 2.34 -3.80
CA LEU A 34 23.36 2.04 -5.12
C LEU A 34 22.34 1.27 -5.98
N ASP A 35 21.64 0.29 -5.39
CA ASP A 35 20.61 -0.44 -6.09
C ASP A 35 19.50 0.48 -6.61
N LEU A 36 19.13 1.51 -5.85
CA LEU A 36 18.14 2.51 -6.28
C LEU A 36 18.60 3.39 -7.46
N ARG A 37 19.87 3.35 -7.86
CA ARG A 37 20.34 3.98 -9.10
C ARG A 37 20.02 3.13 -10.34
N ARG A 38 19.69 1.86 -10.16
CA ARG A 38 19.22 0.98 -11.24
C ARG A 38 17.81 1.38 -11.66
N PRO A 39 17.53 1.48 -12.98
CA PRO A 39 16.21 1.85 -13.49
C PRO A 39 15.08 0.97 -12.94
N SER A 40 15.28 -0.36 -12.89
CA SER A 40 14.27 -1.31 -12.39
C SER A 40 13.91 -1.06 -10.93
N SER A 41 14.89 -0.91 -10.04
CA SER A 41 14.66 -0.67 -8.62
C SER A 41 14.04 0.70 -8.35
N LYS A 42 14.46 1.73 -9.08
CA LYS A 42 13.91 3.07 -8.98
C LYS A 42 12.46 3.12 -9.49
N ARG A 43 12.14 2.38 -10.55
CA ARG A 43 10.82 2.34 -11.18
C ARG A 43 9.71 2.02 -10.18
N LEU A 44 9.93 1.05 -9.26
CA LEU A 44 8.93 0.66 -8.26
C LEU A 44 8.54 1.84 -7.33
N LEU A 45 9.52 2.64 -6.91
CA LEU A 45 9.25 3.82 -6.09
C LEU A 45 8.50 4.91 -6.87
N LEU A 46 8.84 5.11 -8.14
CA LEU A 46 8.15 6.06 -9.01
C LEU A 46 6.70 5.63 -9.27
N ILE A 47 6.47 4.34 -9.53
CA ILE A 47 5.11 3.78 -9.67
C ILE A 47 4.31 3.99 -8.39
N LYS A 48 4.86 3.67 -7.22
CA LYS A 48 4.20 3.89 -5.92
C LYS A 48 3.85 5.36 -5.73
N ASN A 49 4.76 6.28 -6.05
CA ASN A 49 4.51 7.71 -5.97
C ASN A 49 3.34 8.13 -6.87
N GLN A 50 3.35 7.71 -8.14
CA GLN A 50 2.29 8.03 -9.10
C GLN A 50 0.94 7.43 -8.66
N PHE A 51 0.95 6.20 -8.14
CA PHE A 51 -0.23 5.52 -7.62
C PHE A 51 -0.89 6.30 -6.48
N LEU A 52 -0.10 6.73 -5.50
CA LEU A 52 -0.59 7.52 -4.38
C LEU A 52 -1.08 8.92 -4.82
N TYR A 53 -0.39 9.54 -5.76
CA TYR A 53 -0.81 10.81 -6.35
C TYR A 53 -2.19 10.71 -7.02
N GLU A 54 -2.41 9.69 -7.86
CA GLU A 54 -3.69 9.51 -8.55
C GLU A 54 -4.84 9.15 -7.59
N ILE A 55 -4.56 8.41 -6.49
CA ILE A 55 -5.53 8.18 -5.41
C ILE A 55 -5.93 9.52 -4.78
N ARG A 56 -4.96 10.31 -4.31
CA ARG A 56 -5.22 11.62 -3.69
C ARG A 56 -6.01 12.53 -4.61
N LYS A 57 -5.58 12.63 -5.87
CA LYS A 57 -6.25 13.43 -6.89
C LYS A 57 -7.71 13.01 -7.13
N PHE A 58 -7.95 11.70 -7.17
CA PHE A 58 -9.30 11.16 -7.36
C PHE A 58 -10.21 11.48 -6.17
N LEU A 59 -9.72 11.31 -4.95
CA LEU A 59 -10.46 11.50 -3.71
C LEU A 59 -10.72 12.98 -3.44
N HIS A 60 -9.69 13.81 -3.56
CA HIS A 60 -9.81 15.26 -3.39
C HIS A 60 -10.87 15.88 -4.31
N LYS A 61 -10.88 15.50 -5.59
CA LYS A 61 -11.91 15.94 -6.56
C LYS A 61 -13.34 15.55 -6.20
N ARG A 62 -13.53 14.64 -5.23
CA ARG A 62 -14.84 14.15 -4.77
C ARG A 62 -15.19 14.60 -3.37
N GLY A 63 -14.45 15.58 -2.87
CA GLY A 63 -14.69 16.20 -1.58
C GLY A 63 -14.27 15.34 -0.37
N PHE A 64 -13.35 14.40 -0.55
CA PHE A 64 -12.73 13.72 0.57
C PHE A 64 -11.66 14.59 1.21
N VAL A 65 -11.60 14.59 2.52
CA VAL A 65 -10.58 15.26 3.31
C VAL A 65 -9.55 14.22 3.76
N GLU A 66 -8.28 14.46 3.46
CA GLU A 66 -7.17 13.65 3.98
C GLU A 66 -6.86 14.14 5.39
N VAL A 67 -6.95 13.23 6.36
CA VAL A 67 -6.56 13.53 7.74
C VAL A 67 -5.51 12.52 8.18
N GLU A 68 -4.36 13.01 8.60
CA GLU A 68 -3.30 12.19 9.15
C GLU A 68 -3.68 11.73 10.56
N THR A 69 -3.60 10.43 10.80
CA THR A 69 -3.92 9.82 12.10
C THR A 69 -2.65 9.57 12.91
N PRO A 70 -2.73 9.66 14.26
CA PRO A 70 -1.58 9.39 15.12
C PRO A 70 -1.02 7.97 14.94
N ILE A 71 0.31 7.86 14.96
CA ILE A 71 1.02 6.57 14.96
C ILE A 71 1.26 6.08 16.39
N LEU A 72 1.49 6.98 17.35
CA LEU A 72 1.56 6.62 18.77
C LEU A 72 0.14 6.63 19.33
N ALA A 73 -0.41 5.47 19.60
CA ALA A 73 -1.80 5.30 20.02
C ALA A 73 -1.89 4.43 21.29
N GLN A 74 -3.09 4.33 21.83
CA GLN A 74 -3.42 3.30 22.82
C GLN A 74 -3.65 1.95 22.12
N SER A 75 -3.48 0.87 22.86
CA SER A 75 -3.80 -0.46 22.36
C SER A 75 -5.27 -0.53 21.98
N SER A 76 -5.54 -1.03 20.77
CA SER A 76 -6.90 -1.33 20.31
C SER A 76 -7.15 -2.84 20.38
N PRO A 77 -8.40 -3.28 20.65
CA PRO A 77 -8.76 -4.70 20.75
C PRO A 77 -8.89 -5.36 19.37
N GLU A 78 -7.97 -5.07 18.45
CA GLU A 78 -7.92 -5.71 17.14
C GLU A 78 -7.19 -7.04 17.20
N GLY A 79 -7.42 -7.94 16.22
CA GLY A 79 -7.02 -9.34 16.30
C GLY A 79 -5.52 -9.64 16.23
N ALA A 80 -4.68 -8.69 15.78
CA ALA A 80 -3.23 -8.88 15.72
C ALA A 80 -2.53 -8.45 17.01
N LYS A 81 -1.33 -8.97 17.26
CA LYS A 81 -0.47 -8.47 18.34
C LYS A 81 0.05 -7.08 17.98
N CYS A 82 0.04 -6.15 18.97
CA CYS A 82 0.58 -4.81 18.81
C CYS A 82 2.09 -4.76 19.06
N PHE A 83 2.77 -3.83 18.39
CA PHE A 83 4.09 -3.39 18.81
C PHE A 83 3.94 -2.40 19.95
N VAL A 84 4.69 -2.60 21.03
CA VAL A 84 4.68 -1.73 22.20
C VAL A 84 5.86 -0.76 22.13
N VAL A 85 5.59 0.51 22.35
CA VAL A 85 6.59 1.58 22.38
C VAL A 85 6.69 2.13 23.80
N PRO A 86 7.86 2.03 24.46
CA PRO A 86 8.05 2.59 25.79
C PRO A 86 7.80 4.10 25.82
N SER A 87 7.20 4.57 26.92
CA SER A 87 7.01 5.99 27.20
C SER A 87 7.97 6.44 28.29
N ASN A 88 8.33 7.72 28.28
CA ASN A 88 9.08 8.33 29.39
C ASN A 88 8.23 8.47 30.68
N LEU A 89 6.93 8.30 30.59
CA LEU A 89 6.04 8.32 31.76
C LEU A 89 6.08 6.96 32.45
N LYS A 90 6.28 6.97 33.79
CA LYS A 90 6.35 5.75 34.59
C LYS A 90 5.08 4.89 34.41
N ASN A 91 5.26 3.60 34.12
CA ASN A 91 4.18 2.62 33.89
C ASN A 91 3.23 2.98 32.72
N ARG A 92 3.70 3.71 31.73
CA ARG A 92 2.94 4.05 30.53
C ARG A 92 3.68 3.57 29.28
N TYR A 93 2.91 3.20 28.26
CA TYR A 93 3.43 2.83 26.95
C TYR A 93 2.43 3.26 25.87
N TYR A 94 2.94 3.40 24.67
CA TYR A 94 2.16 3.53 23.45
C TYR A 94 2.17 2.22 22.69
N THR A 95 1.26 2.09 21.73
CA THR A 95 1.30 1.02 20.73
C THR A 95 1.30 1.61 19.34
N LEU A 96 1.89 0.86 18.39
CA LEU A 96 1.75 1.18 16.98
C LEU A 96 0.38 0.70 16.50
N PRO A 97 -0.36 1.49 15.67
CA PRO A 97 -1.72 1.18 15.28
C PRO A 97 -1.77 0.02 14.28
N GLN A 98 -2.72 -0.86 14.47
CA GLN A 98 -3.03 -1.93 13.50
C GLN A 98 -3.89 -1.43 12.35
N SER A 99 -4.69 -0.39 12.60
CA SER A 99 -5.51 0.37 11.67
C SER A 99 -5.87 1.72 12.29
N ALA A 100 -6.43 2.64 11.51
CA ALA A 100 -6.94 3.91 12.02
C ALA A 100 -8.45 3.85 12.38
N GLN A 101 -9.00 2.67 12.68
CA GLN A 101 -10.45 2.45 12.82
C GLN A 101 -11.11 3.40 13.82
N ILE A 102 -10.54 3.56 15.00
CA ILE A 102 -11.12 4.45 16.04
C ILE A 102 -11.06 5.91 15.59
N PHE A 103 -9.93 6.33 15.03
CA PHE A 103 -9.73 7.72 14.59
C PHE A 103 -10.72 8.11 13.49
N LYS A 104 -10.93 7.27 12.48
CA LYS A 104 -11.85 7.56 11.40
C LYS A 104 -13.31 7.60 11.87
N GLN A 105 -13.70 6.77 12.82
CA GLN A 105 -15.04 6.84 13.43
C GLN A 105 -15.23 8.14 14.22
N LEU A 106 -14.24 8.56 14.99
CA LEU A 106 -14.28 9.84 15.72
C LEU A 106 -14.39 11.03 14.76
N LEU A 107 -13.70 10.98 13.61
CA LEU A 107 -13.82 12.01 12.58
C LEU A 107 -15.24 12.06 11.98
N MET A 108 -15.88 10.90 11.74
CA MET A 108 -17.27 10.84 11.30
C MET A 108 -18.23 11.46 12.34
N VAL A 109 -18.06 11.12 13.63
CA VAL A 109 -18.81 11.71 14.74
C VAL A 109 -18.55 13.22 14.82
N GLY A 110 -17.31 13.65 14.55
CA GLY A 110 -16.90 15.06 14.49
C GLY A 110 -17.44 15.83 13.26
N GLY A 111 -18.28 15.19 12.42
CA GLY A 111 -18.97 15.85 11.30
C GLY A 111 -18.26 15.79 9.95
N PHE A 112 -17.17 15.03 9.80
CA PHE A 112 -16.58 14.80 8.49
C PHE A 112 -17.47 13.86 7.66
N ALA A 113 -18.04 14.35 6.56
CA ALA A 113 -18.90 13.53 5.70
C ALA A 113 -18.10 12.54 4.83
N LYS A 114 -16.86 12.85 4.49
CA LYS A 114 -15.97 12.04 3.66
C LYS A 114 -14.54 12.23 4.12
N TYR A 115 -13.94 11.15 4.56
CA TYR A 115 -12.57 11.10 5.07
C TYR A 115 -11.76 10.06 4.31
N TYR A 116 -10.45 10.29 4.18
CA TYR A 116 -9.49 9.26 3.84
C TYR A 116 -8.14 9.48 4.51
N ALA A 117 -7.37 8.42 4.61
CA ALA A 117 -5.95 8.46 4.97
C ALA A 117 -5.14 7.43 4.18
N ILE A 118 -3.88 7.74 3.95
CA ILE A 118 -2.84 6.75 3.63
C ILE A 118 -2.15 6.39 4.94
N ALA A 119 -2.82 5.57 5.73
CA ALA A 119 -2.40 5.25 7.09
C ALA A 119 -1.29 4.20 7.13
N LYS A 120 -0.31 4.41 8.00
CA LYS A 120 0.67 3.39 8.38
C LYS A 120 0.05 2.44 9.39
N SER A 121 0.20 1.14 9.14
CA SER A 121 -0.32 0.08 10.00
C SER A 121 0.77 -0.93 10.31
N PHE A 122 0.70 -1.46 11.54
CA PHE A 122 1.72 -2.34 12.10
C PHE A 122 1.04 -3.56 12.73
N ARG A 123 1.45 -4.76 12.32
CA ARG A 123 0.92 -6.01 12.89
C ARG A 123 2.07 -6.92 13.24
N ASN A 124 2.23 -7.22 14.53
CA ASN A 124 3.26 -8.12 15.01
C ASN A 124 2.83 -9.58 14.79
N GLU A 125 2.84 -9.99 13.54
CA GLU A 125 2.49 -11.33 13.06
C GLU A 125 3.66 -11.94 12.30
N ASP A 126 3.59 -13.25 12.04
CA ASP A 126 4.59 -13.93 11.24
C ASP A 126 4.66 -13.34 9.83
N ALA A 127 5.85 -12.95 9.41
CA ALA A 127 6.10 -12.47 8.06
C ALA A 127 5.88 -13.61 7.05
N ARG A 128 5.15 -13.33 5.98
CA ARG A 128 4.91 -14.24 4.85
C ARG A 128 5.13 -13.48 3.55
N SER A 129 5.23 -14.19 2.43
CA SER A 129 5.42 -13.58 1.12
C SER A 129 4.41 -12.46 0.78
N ASN A 130 3.20 -12.55 1.31
CA ASN A 130 2.10 -11.59 1.11
C ASN A 130 1.71 -10.82 2.37
N ARG A 131 2.50 -10.88 3.45
CA ARG A 131 2.25 -10.17 4.72
C ARG A 131 3.52 -9.48 5.20
N GLN A 132 3.41 -8.18 5.38
CA GLN A 132 4.45 -7.36 5.98
C GLN A 132 4.00 -6.90 7.36
N ILE A 133 4.93 -6.81 8.29
CA ILE A 133 4.67 -6.30 9.66
C ILE A 133 4.39 -4.80 9.68
N GLU A 134 4.91 -4.06 8.70
CA GLU A 134 4.63 -2.66 8.45
C GLU A 134 4.11 -2.48 7.03
N PHE A 135 2.97 -1.84 6.85
CA PHE A 135 2.38 -1.59 5.54
C PHE A 135 1.56 -0.29 5.54
N SER A 136 1.15 0.16 4.36
CA SER A 136 0.27 1.31 4.21
C SER A 136 -1.10 0.86 3.76
N GLN A 137 -2.14 1.42 4.37
CA GLN A 137 -3.53 1.20 3.98
C GLN A 137 -4.13 2.49 3.42
N LEU A 138 -4.89 2.37 2.34
CA LEU A 138 -5.84 3.42 1.98
C LEU A 138 -7.12 3.18 2.78
N GLU A 139 -7.39 4.05 3.72
CA GLU A 139 -8.62 4.02 4.50
C GLU A 139 -9.60 5.08 4.02
N LEU A 140 -10.86 4.71 3.90
CA LEU A 140 -11.95 5.56 3.44
C LEU A 140 -13.14 5.45 4.39
N GLU A 141 -13.78 6.57 4.67
CA GLU A 141 -15.04 6.61 5.40
C GLU A 141 -16.00 7.61 4.76
N MET A 142 -17.26 7.24 4.66
CA MET A 142 -18.31 8.06 4.06
C MET A 142 -19.59 7.95 4.89
N SER A 143 -20.18 9.10 5.23
CA SER A 143 -21.47 9.14 5.93
C SER A 143 -22.64 9.07 4.94
N PHE A 144 -23.78 8.55 5.41
CA PHE A 144 -25.07 8.55 4.71
C PHE A 144 -25.05 7.89 3.32
N VAL A 145 -24.28 6.81 3.17
CA VAL A 145 -24.17 6.06 1.91
C VAL A 145 -24.59 4.61 2.07
N SER A 146 -25.14 4.05 1.00
CA SER A 146 -25.46 2.62 0.95
C SER A 146 -24.22 1.78 0.59
N VAL A 147 -24.26 0.48 0.90
CA VAL A 147 -23.22 -0.49 0.51
C VAL A 147 -22.95 -0.46 -0.99
N GLN A 148 -24.00 -0.34 -1.81
CA GLN A 148 -23.84 -0.30 -3.28
C GLN A 148 -23.14 0.96 -3.75
N GLN A 149 -23.37 2.11 -3.10
CA GLN A 149 -22.65 3.34 -3.39
C GLN A 149 -21.16 3.23 -3.08
N ILE A 150 -20.81 2.58 -1.95
CA ILE A 150 -19.38 2.32 -1.60
C ILE A 150 -18.74 1.40 -2.64
N LYS A 151 -19.39 0.29 -3.00
CA LYS A 151 -18.86 -0.64 -4.03
C LYS A 151 -18.58 0.09 -5.34
N ASN A 152 -19.58 0.82 -5.85
CA ASN A 152 -19.46 1.58 -7.09
C ASN A 152 -18.36 2.65 -7.02
N PHE A 153 -18.19 3.26 -5.85
CA PHE A 153 -17.17 4.26 -5.62
C PHE A 153 -15.76 3.65 -5.70
N VAL A 154 -15.53 2.53 -5.00
CA VAL A 154 -14.25 1.81 -4.99
C VAL A 154 -13.90 1.29 -6.39
N GLU A 155 -14.88 0.75 -7.12
CA GLU A 155 -14.67 0.33 -8.52
C GLU A 155 -14.22 1.49 -9.42
N LYS A 156 -14.85 2.66 -9.29
CA LYS A 156 -14.47 3.87 -10.04
C LYS A 156 -13.06 4.35 -9.66
N LEU A 157 -12.71 4.30 -8.38
CA LEU A 157 -11.36 4.63 -7.89
C LEU A 157 -10.32 3.71 -8.52
N LEU A 158 -10.50 2.40 -8.38
CA LEU A 158 -9.57 1.40 -8.93
C LEU A 158 -9.43 1.52 -10.44
N LYS A 159 -10.55 1.64 -11.16
CA LYS A 159 -10.56 1.83 -12.62
C LYS A 159 -9.76 3.06 -13.05
N ASN A 160 -9.96 4.18 -12.35
CA ASN A 160 -9.23 5.43 -12.66
C ASN A 160 -7.74 5.29 -12.39
N VAL A 161 -7.36 4.78 -11.21
CA VAL A 161 -5.96 4.68 -10.79
C VAL A 161 -5.19 3.70 -11.68
N LEU A 162 -5.72 2.50 -11.91
CA LEU A 162 -5.07 1.49 -12.75
C LEU A 162 -4.92 1.96 -14.20
N LYS A 163 -5.93 2.66 -14.73
CA LYS A 163 -5.82 3.25 -16.07
C LYS A 163 -4.73 4.33 -16.14
N LYS A 164 -4.64 5.19 -15.13
CA LYS A 164 -3.69 6.33 -15.13
C LYS A 164 -2.25 5.90 -14.87
N VAL A 165 -2.04 4.91 -14.00
CA VAL A 165 -0.71 4.48 -13.60
C VAL A 165 -0.15 3.41 -14.53
N PHE A 166 -0.98 2.46 -14.95
CA PHE A 166 -0.55 1.27 -15.71
C PHE A 166 -1.14 1.18 -17.14
N GLY A 167 -2.01 2.10 -17.55
CA GLY A 167 -2.74 1.96 -18.81
C GLY A 167 -3.80 0.84 -18.80
N TYR A 168 -3.99 0.18 -17.66
CA TYR A 168 -4.84 -1.00 -17.55
C TYR A 168 -6.33 -0.63 -17.53
N GLN A 169 -7.11 -1.27 -18.42
CA GLN A 169 -8.56 -1.08 -18.53
C GLN A 169 -9.31 -2.08 -17.65
N LEU A 170 -9.58 -1.71 -16.41
CA LEU A 170 -10.33 -2.55 -15.48
C LEU A 170 -11.79 -2.68 -15.92
N LYS A 171 -12.27 -3.91 -16.07
CA LYS A 171 -13.69 -4.19 -16.35
C LYS A 171 -14.52 -4.03 -15.07
N THR A 172 -15.61 -3.27 -15.15
CA THR A 172 -16.56 -3.05 -14.06
C THR A 172 -17.98 -3.19 -14.61
N PRO A 173 -19.00 -3.57 -13.81
CA PRO A 173 -18.90 -3.87 -12.37
C PRO A 173 -18.18 -5.20 -12.09
N PHE A 174 -17.63 -5.34 -10.88
CA PHE A 174 -17.05 -6.61 -10.45
C PHE A 174 -18.13 -7.66 -10.26
N SER A 175 -17.82 -8.91 -10.66
CA SER A 175 -18.72 -10.03 -10.38
C SER A 175 -18.85 -10.25 -8.88
N THR A 176 -20.08 -10.50 -8.42
CA THR A 176 -20.38 -10.77 -7.02
C THR A 176 -20.78 -12.22 -6.86
N MET A 177 -20.24 -12.89 -5.85
CA MET A 177 -20.59 -14.24 -5.46
C MET A 177 -20.86 -14.28 -3.96
N THR A 178 -21.80 -15.13 -3.53
CA THR A 178 -21.98 -15.39 -2.11
C THR A 178 -20.83 -16.26 -1.57
N TYR A 179 -20.62 -16.23 -0.25
CA TYR A 179 -19.63 -17.10 0.41
C TYR A 179 -19.84 -18.57 0.02
N GLN A 180 -21.08 -19.06 0.09
CA GLN A 180 -21.41 -20.44 -0.26
C GLN A 180 -21.08 -20.79 -1.71
N GLN A 181 -21.36 -19.88 -2.66
CA GLN A 181 -21.01 -20.07 -4.07
C GLN A 181 -19.50 -20.14 -4.28
N VAL A 182 -18.74 -19.26 -3.62
CA VAL A 182 -17.28 -19.24 -3.71
C VAL A 182 -16.67 -20.50 -3.13
N MET A 183 -17.09 -20.90 -1.92
CA MET A 183 -16.60 -22.11 -1.27
C MET A 183 -16.95 -23.38 -2.06
N LYS A 184 -18.18 -23.49 -2.59
CA LYS A 184 -18.58 -24.63 -3.42
C LYS A 184 -17.78 -24.71 -4.72
N LYS A 185 -17.46 -23.56 -5.34
CA LYS A 185 -16.80 -23.52 -6.65
C LYS A 185 -15.28 -23.61 -6.56
N TYR A 186 -14.67 -23.03 -5.54
CA TYR A 186 -13.22 -22.84 -5.46
C TYR A 186 -12.57 -23.44 -4.20
N GLY A 187 -13.34 -23.84 -3.20
CA GLY A 187 -12.84 -24.38 -1.93
C GLY A 187 -12.13 -23.35 -1.04
N THR A 188 -12.19 -22.07 -1.37
CA THR A 188 -11.56 -20.97 -0.62
C THR A 188 -12.38 -19.69 -0.77
N ASP A 189 -12.33 -18.83 0.26
CA ASP A 189 -12.96 -17.50 0.24
C ASP A 189 -12.17 -16.45 -0.57
N LYS A 190 -10.95 -16.79 -0.99
CA LYS A 190 -10.04 -15.92 -1.77
C LYS A 190 -9.55 -16.60 -3.04
N PRO A 191 -10.44 -16.91 -3.99
CA PRO A 191 -10.06 -17.64 -5.20
C PRO A 191 -9.21 -16.75 -6.12
N ASP A 192 -8.16 -17.34 -6.68
CA ASP A 192 -7.45 -16.75 -7.81
C ASP A 192 -8.26 -17.01 -9.09
N LEU A 193 -8.80 -15.95 -9.68
CA LEU A 193 -9.66 -16.04 -10.86
C LEU A 193 -8.89 -15.93 -12.18
N ARG A 194 -7.58 -15.83 -12.16
CA ARG A 194 -6.76 -15.84 -13.38
C ARG A 194 -6.90 -17.21 -14.08
N LYS A 195 -7.03 -17.21 -15.39
CA LYS A 195 -7.17 -18.45 -16.18
C LYS A 195 -5.95 -19.36 -16.05
N ASN A 196 -4.77 -18.78 -15.82
CA ASN A 196 -3.54 -19.53 -15.59
C ASN A 196 -2.72 -18.82 -14.50
N PRO A 197 -2.96 -19.16 -13.21
CA PRO A 197 -2.30 -18.48 -12.10
C PRO A 197 -0.77 -18.68 -12.05
N LYS A 198 -0.21 -19.64 -12.80
CA LYS A 198 1.24 -19.86 -12.94
C LYS A 198 1.88 -18.99 -14.03
N ASN A 199 1.12 -18.33 -14.89
CA ASN A 199 1.63 -17.42 -15.92
C ASN A 199 1.79 -16.02 -15.33
N GLU A 200 2.94 -15.74 -14.74
CA GLU A 200 3.31 -14.42 -14.20
C GLU A 200 3.37 -13.31 -15.27
N LYS A 201 3.35 -13.67 -16.56
CA LYS A 201 3.43 -12.72 -17.68
C LYS A 201 2.25 -11.73 -17.76
N GLU A 202 1.08 -12.06 -17.21
CA GLU A 202 -0.06 -11.12 -17.16
C GLU A 202 0.10 -10.00 -16.12
N LEU A 203 1.07 -10.12 -15.22
CA LEU A 203 1.45 -9.09 -14.22
C LEU A 203 2.80 -8.45 -14.52
N SER A 204 3.35 -8.64 -15.72
CA SER A 204 4.67 -8.11 -16.11
C SER A 204 4.74 -6.58 -16.21
N PHE A 205 3.67 -5.86 -15.90
CA PHE A 205 3.69 -4.41 -15.77
C PHE A 205 3.82 -3.93 -14.32
N LEU A 206 3.88 -4.83 -13.33
CA LEU A 206 4.33 -4.56 -11.98
C LEU A 206 5.82 -4.88 -11.84
#